data_31e96b00ab8047d7a4a4a1ecc3b0fee4
#
_entry.id   31e96b00ab8047d7a4a4a1ecc3b0fee4
#
_cell.length_a   1.000
_cell.length_b   1.000
_cell.length_c   1.000
_cell.angle_alpha   90.00
_cell.angle_beta   90.00
_cell.angle_gamma   90.00
#
_symmetry.space_group_name_H-M   'P 1'
#
loop_
_entity.id
_entity.type
_entity.pdbx_description
1 polymer ?
#
loop_
_entity_poly.entity_id
_entity_poly.type
_entity_poly.pdbx_seq_one_letter_code
_entity_poly.pdbx_strand_id
1 'polypeptide(L)'
;MMNMTPILSMMGIEACPIPTVLLSTHTGGYGTPAIYHVPGEYIRTCADHYKKENITFDAIFVGYLGNVDVIDSVIYFISQFPDTKVILDPIMGDHGKYYSNFDESYGTSMRRLLPYSDVILPNLTEMYLLAEKEYQITGNHRNVLHLCEELRKMGAKDMIITSVPKDDCKKGIVLYEDDAFLYIGNGEVLKEFHG
;
A
#
# COMPACT_ATOMS: atom_id res chain seq x y z
N MET A 1 10.06 2.79 -4.90
CA MET A 1 10.84 2.05 -5.91
C MET A 1 12.34 2.03 -5.61
N MET A 2 13.01 3.17 -5.43
CA MET A 2 14.48 3.19 -5.24
C MET A 2 14.97 2.35 -4.06
N ASN A 3 14.16 2.18 -3.01
CA ASN A 3 14.53 1.37 -1.84
C ASN A 3 14.11 -0.09 -1.98
N MET A 4 12.95 -0.38 -2.58
CA MET A 4 12.42 -1.74 -2.70
C MET A 4 13.20 -2.58 -3.71
N THR A 5 13.51 -2.03 -4.89
CA THR A 5 14.19 -2.78 -5.95
C THR A 5 15.54 -3.38 -5.49
N PRO A 6 16.46 -2.63 -4.84
CA PRO A 6 17.71 -3.22 -4.37
C PRO A 6 17.50 -4.27 -3.28
N ILE A 7 16.50 -4.08 -2.38
CA ILE A 7 16.20 -5.08 -1.34
C ILE A 7 15.71 -6.37 -1.97
N LEU A 8 14.77 -6.30 -2.91
CA LEU A 8 14.27 -7.47 -3.63
C LEU A 8 15.39 -8.19 -4.39
N SER A 9 16.26 -7.43 -5.08
CA SER A 9 17.42 -8.00 -5.78
C SER A 9 18.38 -8.71 -4.83
N MET A 10 18.65 -8.15 -3.65
CA MET A 10 19.48 -8.82 -2.63
C MET A 10 18.84 -10.11 -2.09
N MET A 11 17.51 -10.21 -2.12
CA MET A 11 16.77 -11.42 -1.76
C MET A 11 16.69 -12.43 -2.91
N GLY A 12 17.29 -12.15 -4.06
CA GLY A 12 17.24 -13.02 -5.24
C GLY A 12 15.95 -12.90 -6.04
N ILE A 13 15.16 -11.84 -5.81
CA ILE A 13 13.91 -11.56 -6.53
C ILE A 13 14.20 -10.61 -7.68
N GLU A 14 13.85 -11.01 -8.89
CA GLU A 14 13.87 -10.15 -10.06
C GLU A 14 12.68 -9.20 -10.05
N ALA A 15 12.95 -7.90 -10.00
CA ALA A 15 11.91 -6.88 -9.98
C ALA A 15 11.83 -6.13 -11.32
N CYS A 16 10.64 -6.05 -11.89
CA CYS A 16 10.32 -5.26 -13.09
C CYS A 16 9.56 -3.99 -12.69
N PRO A 17 10.25 -2.88 -12.33
CA PRO A 17 9.60 -1.69 -11.81
C PRO A 17 8.90 -0.89 -12.91
N ILE A 18 7.61 -0.58 -12.70
CA ILE A 18 6.82 0.31 -13.54
C ILE A 18 6.63 1.62 -12.75
N PRO A 19 7.23 2.76 -13.19
CA PRO A 19 7.04 4.02 -12.50
C PRO A 19 5.62 4.57 -12.73
N THR A 20 5.00 5.07 -11.67
CA THR A 20 3.73 5.81 -11.70
C THR A 20 3.96 7.31 -11.52
N VAL A 21 5.04 7.64 -10.80
CA VAL A 21 5.49 9.00 -10.56
C VAL A 21 7.01 9.03 -10.39
N LEU A 22 7.63 10.09 -10.89
CA LEU A 22 9.04 10.40 -10.65
C LEU A 22 9.12 11.63 -9.74
N LEU A 23 9.87 11.51 -8.67
CA LEU A 23 10.10 12.57 -7.69
C LEU A 23 11.58 12.91 -7.63
N SER A 24 11.93 14.20 -7.57
CA SER A 24 13.34 14.64 -7.40
C SER A 24 13.87 14.30 -6.01
N THR A 25 13.00 14.26 -5.00
CA THR A 25 13.26 13.84 -3.61
C THR A 25 12.02 13.16 -3.06
N HIS A 26 12.09 12.50 -1.91
CA HIS A 26 10.87 12.09 -1.20
C HIS A 26 10.10 13.33 -0.70
N THR A 27 8.82 13.16 -0.39
CA THR A 27 7.89 14.26 -0.08
C THR A 27 8.03 14.84 1.33
N GLY A 28 8.85 14.24 2.19
CA GLY A 28 9.07 14.67 3.58
C GLY A 28 10.44 15.31 3.78
N GLY A 29 10.51 16.48 4.43
CA GLY A 29 11.74 17.07 4.93
C GLY A 29 12.60 17.87 3.94
N TYR A 30 12.33 17.82 2.62
CA TYR A 30 13.13 18.49 1.58
C TYR A 30 12.35 19.54 0.78
N GLY A 31 11.28 20.07 1.36
CA GLY A 31 10.40 21.03 0.66
C GLY A 31 9.53 20.35 -0.41
N THR A 32 9.14 21.11 -1.43
CA THR A 32 8.30 20.60 -2.52
C THR A 32 9.16 20.00 -3.62
N PRO A 33 9.10 18.68 -3.89
CA PRO A 33 9.89 18.06 -4.94
C PRO A 33 9.38 18.47 -6.32
N ALA A 34 10.24 18.37 -7.34
CA ALA A 34 9.79 18.32 -8.71
C ALA A 34 9.08 16.98 -8.93
N ILE A 35 7.88 17.03 -9.52
CA ILE A 35 7.01 15.86 -9.70
C ILE A 35 6.72 15.69 -11.19
N TYR A 36 6.92 14.46 -11.68
CA TYR A 36 6.44 14.06 -13.00
C TYR A 36 5.52 12.86 -12.85
N HIS A 37 4.25 13.05 -13.17
CA HIS A 37 3.27 11.98 -13.21
C HIS A 37 3.40 11.19 -14.52
N VAL A 38 3.68 9.90 -14.40
CA VAL A 38 3.73 9.02 -15.58
C VAL A 38 2.29 8.76 -16.03
N PRO A 39 1.96 8.98 -17.30
CA PRO A 39 0.62 8.73 -17.80
C PRO A 39 0.18 7.27 -17.60
N GLY A 40 -1.08 7.05 -17.19
CA GLY A 40 -1.63 5.70 -17.00
C GLY A 40 -1.55 4.82 -18.27
N GLU A 41 -1.55 5.43 -19.45
CA GLU A 41 -1.34 4.73 -20.73
C GLU A 41 -0.01 3.96 -20.77
N TYR A 42 1.05 4.48 -20.13
CA TYR A 42 2.32 3.75 -20.04
C TYR A 42 2.18 2.43 -19.29
N ILE A 43 1.40 2.41 -18.19
CA ILE A 43 1.15 1.20 -17.41
C ILE A 43 0.41 0.16 -18.27
N ARG A 44 -0.58 0.59 -19.05
CA ARG A 44 -1.33 -0.27 -19.99
C ARG A 44 -0.42 -0.83 -21.06
N THR A 45 0.42 0.03 -21.67
CA THR A 45 1.39 -0.38 -22.68
C THR A 45 2.39 -1.42 -22.12
N CYS A 46 2.82 -1.27 -20.87
CA CYS A 46 3.66 -2.28 -20.21
C CYS A 46 2.91 -3.61 -20.06
N ALA A 47 1.65 -3.58 -19.63
CA ALA A 47 0.84 -4.81 -19.50
C ALA A 47 0.70 -5.54 -20.84
N ASP A 48 0.35 -4.81 -21.90
CA ASP A 48 0.18 -5.35 -23.25
C ASP A 48 1.48 -5.93 -23.80
N HIS A 49 2.60 -5.24 -23.58
CA HIS A 49 3.92 -5.73 -23.96
C HIS A 49 4.27 -7.02 -23.24
N TYR A 50 4.14 -7.06 -21.90
CA TYR A 50 4.45 -8.26 -21.12
C TYR A 50 3.57 -9.43 -21.53
N LYS A 51 2.28 -9.19 -21.77
CA LYS A 51 1.34 -10.21 -22.24
C LYS A 51 1.75 -10.76 -23.61
N LYS A 52 2.11 -9.89 -24.55
CA LYS A 52 2.55 -10.24 -25.90
C LYS A 52 3.82 -11.10 -25.90
N GLU A 53 4.75 -10.77 -25.02
CA GLU A 53 6.03 -11.48 -24.90
C GLU A 53 5.94 -12.72 -23.97
N ASN A 54 4.72 -13.06 -23.48
CA ASN A 54 4.48 -14.18 -22.56
C ASN A 54 5.29 -14.07 -21.24
N ILE A 55 5.54 -12.85 -20.77
CA ILE A 55 6.18 -12.63 -19.49
C ILE A 55 5.15 -12.88 -18.40
N THR A 56 5.53 -13.65 -17.38
CA THR A 56 4.72 -13.98 -16.20
C THR A 56 5.36 -13.42 -14.94
N PHE A 57 4.55 -13.24 -13.93
CA PHE A 57 5.00 -12.72 -12.63
C PHE A 57 4.48 -13.64 -11.50
N ASP A 58 5.30 -13.86 -10.48
CA ASP A 58 4.87 -14.53 -9.24
C ASP A 58 4.02 -13.59 -8.37
N ALA A 59 4.35 -12.30 -8.38
CA ALA A 59 3.60 -11.28 -7.64
C ALA A 59 3.61 -9.91 -8.34
N ILE A 60 2.56 -9.14 -8.11
CA ILE A 60 2.44 -7.72 -8.44
C ILE A 60 2.41 -6.94 -7.13
N PHE A 61 3.38 -6.07 -6.92
CA PHE A 61 3.41 -5.17 -5.76
C PHE A 61 2.97 -3.77 -6.19
N VAL A 62 1.86 -3.30 -5.65
CA VAL A 62 1.31 -1.96 -5.87
C VAL A 62 1.64 -1.11 -4.64
N GLY A 63 2.46 -0.07 -4.82
CA GLY A 63 2.83 0.86 -3.76
C GLY A 63 2.36 2.28 -4.05
N TYR A 64 3.23 3.27 -3.82
CA TYR A 64 2.91 4.68 -4.03
C TYR A 64 2.56 5.00 -5.48
N LEU A 65 1.33 5.43 -5.73
CA LEU A 65 0.82 5.71 -7.08
C LEU A 65 0.92 7.18 -7.50
N GLY A 66 0.93 8.11 -6.54
CA GLY A 66 1.15 9.54 -6.77
C GLY A 66 -0.10 10.34 -7.15
N ASN A 67 -1.07 9.75 -7.84
CA ASN A 67 -2.36 10.37 -8.19
C ASN A 67 -3.44 9.32 -8.46
N VAL A 68 -4.69 9.78 -8.62
CA VAL A 68 -5.86 8.94 -8.90
C VAL A 68 -5.93 8.44 -10.34
N ASP A 69 -5.32 9.16 -11.28
CA ASP A 69 -5.50 8.91 -12.74
C ASP A 69 -4.91 7.58 -13.18
N VAL A 70 -3.97 7.03 -12.41
CA VAL A 70 -3.34 5.73 -12.72
C VAL A 70 -4.11 4.52 -12.18
N ILE A 71 -5.10 4.71 -11.30
CA ILE A 71 -5.83 3.60 -10.65
C ILE A 71 -6.46 2.65 -11.68
N ASP A 72 -7.16 3.19 -12.66
CA ASP A 72 -7.79 2.37 -13.72
C ASP A 72 -6.77 1.61 -14.55
N SER A 73 -5.59 2.18 -14.73
CA SER A 73 -4.51 1.53 -15.48
C SER A 73 -3.83 0.44 -14.66
N VAL A 74 -3.74 0.61 -13.34
CA VAL A 74 -3.27 -0.43 -12.41
C VAL A 74 -4.27 -1.59 -12.37
N ILE A 75 -5.57 -1.31 -12.28
CA ILE A 75 -6.61 -2.35 -12.35
C ILE A 75 -6.53 -3.10 -13.69
N TYR A 76 -6.38 -2.38 -14.79
CA TYR A 76 -6.16 -2.99 -16.10
C TYR A 76 -4.93 -3.91 -16.09
N PHE A 77 -3.78 -3.43 -15.58
CA PHE A 77 -2.57 -4.23 -15.48
C PHE A 77 -2.81 -5.53 -14.70
N ILE A 78 -3.40 -5.43 -13.52
CA ILE A 78 -3.72 -6.61 -12.69
C ILE A 78 -4.62 -7.59 -13.45
N SER A 79 -5.63 -7.10 -14.15
CA SER A 79 -6.56 -7.95 -14.92
C SER A 79 -5.92 -8.73 -16.06
N GLN A 80 -4.75 -8.28 -16.55
CA GLN A 80 -4.00 -9.02 -17.57
C GLN A 80 -3.24 -10.23 -16.99
N PHE A 81 -3.08 -10.30 -15.66
CA PHE A 81 -2.33 -11.35 -14.96
C PHE A 81 -3.17 -11.96 -13.82
N PRO A 82 -4.30 -12.65 -14.14
CA PRO A 82 -5.29 -13.06 -13.14
C PRO A 82 -4.80 -14.11 -12.14
N ASP A 83 -3.77 -14.88 -12.50
CA ASP A 83 -3.20 -15.93 -11.65
C ASP A 83 -2.03 -15.42 -10.77
N THR A 84 -1.72 -14.13 -10.86
CA THR A 84 -0.59 -13.52 -10.13
C THR A 84 -1.06 -12.96 -8.80
N LYS A 85 -0.30 -13.23 -7.73
CA LYS A 85 -0.57 -12.65 -6.40
C LYS A 85 -0.42 -11.15 -6.42
N VAL A 86 -1.40 -10.43 -5.85
CA VAL A 86 -1.39 -8.96 -5.77
C VAL A 86 -1.23 -8.52 -4.33
N ILE A 87 -0.18 -7.73 -4.09
CA ILE A 87 0.14 -7.13 -2.81
C ILE A 87 -0.04 -5.62 -2.94
N LEU A 88 -0.92 -5.04 -2.14
CA LEU A 88 -1.19 -3.60 -2.12
C LEU A 88 -0.66 -2.95 -0.86
N ASP A 89 0.27 -2.03 -1.01
CA ASP A 89 0.70 -1.10 0.03
C ASP A 89 0.02 0.26 -0.23
N PRO A 90 -1.07 0.59 0.51
CA PRO A 90 -1.92 1.73 0.19
C PRO A 90 -1.34 3.05 0.72
N ILE A 91 -0.11 3.36 0.34
CA ILE A 91 0.64 4.52 0.83
C ILE A 91 -0.13 5.81 0.58
N MET A 92 -0.78 6.36 1.63
CA MET A 92 -1.58 7.58 1.53
C MET A 92 -1.55 8.47 2.76
N GLY A 93 -1.09 8.01 3.91
CA GLY A 93 -1.12 8.81 5.11
C GLY A 93 -0.43 8.20 6.32
N ASP A 94 -0.20 9.03 7.34
CA ASP A 94 0.32 8.63 8.64
C ASP A 94 -0.15 9.61 9.72
N HIS A 95 -0.03 9.22 11.01
CA HIS A 95 -0.41 10.05 12.16
C HIS A 95 -1.86 10.60 12.08
N GLY A 96 -2.79 9.80 11.56
CA GLY A 96 -4.21 10.11 11.42
C GLY A 96 -4.56 11.07 10.28
N LYS A 97 -3.65 11.34 9.35
CA LYS A 97 -3.86 12.31 8.26
C LYS A 97 -3.33 11.79 6.93
N TYR A 98 -3.95 12.25 5.85
CA TYR A 98 -3.37 12.11 4.52
C TYR A 98 -2.02 12.84 4.42
N TYR A 99 -1.12 12.34 3.61
CA TYR A 99 0.06 13.10 3.18
C TYR A 99 -0.39 14.35 2.42
N SER A 100 0.45 15.38 2.41
CA SER A 100 0.13 16.71 1.89
C SER A 100 -0.33 16.77 0.42
N ASN A 101 -0.06 15.74 -0.34
CA ASN A 101 -0.45 15.62 -1.75
C ASN A 101 -1.66 14.71 -1.98
N PHE A 102 -2.32 14.24 -0.93
CA PHE A 102 -3.48 13.36 -0.99
C PHE A 102 -4.64 13.89 -0.15
N ASP A 103 -5.84 13.45 -0.51
CA ASP A 103 -7.10 13.78 0.15
C ASP A 103 -8.08 12.59 0.14
N GLU A 104 -9.32 12.83 0.53
CA GLU A 104 -10.37 11.81 0.55
C GLU A 104 -10.66 11.21 -0.84
N SER A 105 -10.46 11.97 -1.92
CA SER A 105 -10.66 11.47 -3.27
C SER A 105 -9.64 10.39 -3.64
N TYR A 106 -8.39 10.57 -3.15
CA TYR A 106 -7.34 9.56 -3.29
C TYR A 106 -7.68 8.29 -2.49
N GLY A 107 -8.12 8.43 -1.23
CA GLY A 107 -8.55 7.30 -0.41
C GLY A 107 -9.71 6.52 -1.04
N THR A 108 -10.72 7.24 -1.56
CA THR A 108 -11.84 6.65 -2.30
C THR A 108 -11.38 5.87 -3.52
N SER A 109 -10.43 6.41 -4.28
CA SER A 109 -9.87 5.74 -5.46
C SER A 109 -9.03 4.53 -5.07
N MET A 110 -8.23 4.62 -4.00
CA MET A 110 -7.41 3.53 -3.50
C MET A 110 -8.25 2.32 -3.05
N ARG A 111 -9.42 2.55 -2.44
CA ARG A 111 -10.37 1.47 -2.08
C ARG A 111 -10.78 0.59 -3.27
N ARG A 112 -10.79 1.12 -4.47
CA ARG A 112 -11.11 0.36 -5.69
C ARG A 112 -10.12 -0.75 -6.00
N LEU A 113 -8.92 -0.71 -5.40
CA LEU A 113 -7.91 -1.75 -5.54
C LEU A 113 -8.08 -2.91 -4.54
N LEU A 114 -8.84 -2.72 -3.46
CA LEU A 114 -9.03 -3.75 -2.43
C LEU A 114 -9.53 -5.09 -2.98
N PRO A 115 -10.57 -5.13 -3.85
CA PRO A 115 -11.07 -6.39 -4.38
C PRO A 115 -10.09 -7.13 -5.30
N TYR A 116 -9.10 -6.42 -5.82
CA TYR A 116 -8.07 -6.98 -6.72
C TYR A 116 -6.82 -7.42 -5.96
N SER A 117 -6.74 -7.15 -4.66
CA SER A 117 -5.55 -7.44 -3.84
C SER A 117 -5.74 -8.74 -3.05
N ASP A 118 -4.70 -9.58 -3.01
CA ASP A 118 -4.69 -10.77 -2.17
C ASP A 118 -4.22 -10.44 -0.76
N VAL A 119 -3.26 -9.52 -0.64
CA VAL A 119 -2.76 -9.03 0.65
C VAL A 119 -2.67 -7.51 0.60
N ILE A 120 -3.10 -6.84 1.66
CA ILE A 120 -2.88 -5.40 1.84
C ILE A 120 -1.95 -5.13 3.02
N LEU A 121 -1.11 -4.10 2.92
CA LEU A 121 -0.07 -3.75 3.90
C LEU A 121 -0.28 -2.36 4.53
N PRO A 122 -1.46 -2.01 5.03
CA PRO A 122 -1.72 -0.68 5.56
C PRO A 122 -1.01 -0.45 6.91
N ASN A 123 -0.64 0.80 7.19
CA ASN A 123 -0.45 1.22 8.56
C ASN A 123 -1.80 1.52 9.25
N LEU A 124 -1.80 1.75 10.56
CA LEU A 124 -3.04 1.99 11.30
C LEU A 124 -3.81 3.21 10.77
N THR A 125 -3.13 4.29 10.37
CA THR A 125 -3.77 5.47 9.78
C THR A 125 -4.49 5.12 8.48
N GLU A 126 -3.83 4.39 7.62
CA GLU A 126 -4.38 3.96 6.32
C GLU A 126 -5.60 3.04 6.48
N MET A 127 -5.62 2.19 7.51
CA MET A 127 -6.82 1.41 7.87
C MET A 127 -8.03 2.33 8.13
N TYR A 128 -7.84 3.38 8.94
CA TYR A 128 -8.90 4.34 9.24
C TYR A 128 -9.33 5.14 8.01
N LEU A 129 -8.37 5.59 7.18
CA LEU A 129 -8.64 6.32 5.95
C LEU A 129 -9.40 5.46 4.92
N LEU A 130 -9.00 4.19 4.76
CA LEU A 130 -9.70 3.24 3.89
C LEU A 130 -11.11 2.94 4.40
N ALA A 131 -11.30 2.81 5.71
CA ALA A 131 -12.60 2.53 6.32
C ALA A 131 -13.49 3.78 6.47
N GLU A 132 -13.02 4.98 6.09
CA GLU A 132 -13.72 6.26 6.30
C GLU A 132 -14.15 6.49 7.76
N LYS A 133 -13.26 6.15 8.69
CA LYS A 133 -13.49 6.31 10.12
C LYS A 133 -12.59 7.38 10.71
N GLU A 134 -13.06 8.02 11.77
CA GLU A 134 -12.26 8.95 12.54
C GLU A 134 -11.08 8.22 13.21
N TYR A 135 -9.86 8.74 13.00
CA TYR A 135 -8.64 8.13 13.50
C TYR A 135 -8.61 8.08 15.02
N GLN A 136 -8.28 6.91 15.56
CA GLN A 136 -8.06 6.69 16.98
C GLN A 136 -6.67 6.08 17.20
N ILE A 137 -5.83 6.76 17.97
CA ILE A 137 -4.45 6.35 18.24
C ILE A 137 -4.36 5.05 19.09
N THR A 138 -5.47 4.62 19.68
CA THR A 138 -5.50 3.47 20.56
C THR A 138 -5.41 2.17 19.77
N GLY A 139 -4.31 1.43 19.95
CA GLY A 139 -4.13 0.06 19.45
C GLY A 139 -5.02 -0.98 20.15
N ASN A 140 -6.27 -0.60 20.50
CA ASN A 140 -7.23 -1.53 21.04
C ASN A 140 -7.54 -2.60 19.99
N HIS A 141 -7.21 -3.85 20.30
CA HIS A 141 -7.40 -5.00 19.41
C HIS A 141 -8.81 -5.08 18.82
N ARG A 142 -9.85 -4.70 19.58
CA ARG A 142 -11.23 -4.68 19.07
C ARG A 142 -11.43 -3.67 17.94
N ASN A 143 -10.83 -2.50 18.06
CA ASN A 143 -10.94 -1.47 17.03
C ASN A 143 -10.22 -1.90 15.75
N VAL A 144 -9.02 -2.48 15.88
CA VAL A 144 -8.25 -2.98 14.73
C VAL A 144 -9.00 -4.13 14.04
N LEU A 145 -9.54 -5.07 14.83
CA LEU A 145 -10.33 -6.17 14.29
C LEU A 145 -11.58 -5.64 13.55
N HIS A 146 -12.29 -4.69 14.15
CA HIS A 146 -13.46 -4.07 13.50
C HIS A 146 -13.08 -3.39 12.16
N LEU A 147 -11.94 -2.71 12.09
CA LEU A 147 -11.44 -2.13 10.84
C LEU A 147 -11.13 -3.22 9.80
N CYS A 148 -10.53 -4.34 10.21
CA CYS A 148 -10.30 -5.48 9.31
C CYS A 148 -11.62 -6.00 8.73
N GLU A 149 -12.64 -6.19 9.57
CA GLU A 149 -13.97 -6.62 9.15
C GLU A 149 -14.62 -5.63 8.16
N GLU A 150 -14.49 -4.31 8.41
CA GLU A 150 -15.01 -3.29 7.49
C GLU A 150 -14.30 -3.33 6.13
N LEU A 151 -12.97 -3.40 6.10
CA LEU A 151 -12.22 -3.50 4.85
C LEU A 151 -12.50 -4.81 4.11
N ARG A 152 -12.74 -5.90 4.84
CA ARG A 152 -13.15 -7.18 4.24
C ARG A 152 -14.48 -7.07 3.51
N LYS A 153 -15.45 -6.34 4.06
CA LYS A 153 -16.72 -6.03 3.37
C LYS A 153 -16.52 -5.22 2.09
N MET A 154 -15.43 -4.45 2.01
CA MET A 154 -15.03 -3.69 0.81
C MET A 154 -14.21 -4.52 -0.18
N GLY A 155 -13.95 -5.80 0.11
CA GLY A 155 -13.27 -6.73 -0.79
C GLY A 155 -11.80 -7.00 -0.45
N ALA A 156 -11.24 -6.42 0.62
CA ALA A 156 -9.92 -6.79 1.09
C ALA A 156 -9.92 -8.26 1.57
N LYS A 157 -8.83 -8.97 1.29
CA LYS A 157 -8.65 -10.36 1.73
C LYS A 157 -7.74 -10.38 2.98
N ASP A 158 -6.49 -10.76 2.83
CA ASP A 158 -5.54 -10.80 3.92
C ASP A 158 -4.93 -9.43 4.19
N MET A 159 -4.60 -9.16 5.45
CA MET A 159 -4.07 -7.86 5.87
C MET A 159 -2.89 -8.02 6.80
N ILE A 160 -1.82 -7.29 6.54
CA ILE A 160 -0.67 -7.15 7.43
C ILE A 160 -0.62 -5.69 7.87
N ILE A 161 -1.18 -5.39 9.04
CA ILE A 161 -1.30 -4.03 9.54
C ILE A 161 -0.02 -3.67 10.29
N THR A 162 0.65 -2.62 9.83
CA THR A 162 1.89 -2.13 10.44
C THR A 162 1.63 -0.99 11.43
N SER A 163 2.63 -0.73 12.28
CA SER A 163 2.62 0.42 13.21
C SER A 163 1.43 0.43 14.18
N VAL A 164 0.90 -0.74 14.55
CA VAL A 164 -0.18 -0.84 15.54
C VAL A 164 0.37 -0.59 16.94
N PRO A 165 -0.09 0.43 17.68
CA PRO A 165 0.37 0.68 19.04
C PRO A 165 0.02 -0.50 19.96
N LYS A 166 0.97 -0.89 20.80
CA LYS A 166 0.75 -1.92 21.84
C LYS A 166 0.71 -1.32 23.24
N ASP A 167 1.63 -0.40 23.49
CA ASP A 167 1.74 0.41 24.70
C ASP A 167 2.42 1.73 24.32
N ASP A 168 2.67 2.61 25.28
CA ASP A 168 3.18 3.96 25.03
C ASP A 168 4.53 4.02 24.28
N CYS A 169 5.26 2.90 24.22
CA CYS A 169 6.60 2.85 23.64
C CYS A 169 6.80 1.76 22.60
N LYS A 170 5.78 0.96 22.29
CA LYS A 170 5.90 -0.21 21.41
C LYS A 170 4.88 -0.18 20.30
N LYS A 171 5.36 -0.47 19.10
CA LYS A 171 4.52 -0.73 17.92
C LYS A 171 4.70 -2.19 17.48
N GLY A 172 3.65 -2.78 16.98
CA GLY A 172 3.67 -4.14 16.46
C GLY A 172 3.01 -4.26 15.10
N ILE A 173 2.94 -5.48 14.65
CA ILE A 173 2.30 -5.88 13.40
C ILE A 173 1.12 -6.77 13.74
N VAL A 174 0.01 -6.58 13.05
CA VAL A 174 -1.15 -7.47 13.12
C VAL A 174 -1.28 -8.18 11.79
N LEU A 175 -1.37 -9.50 11.84
CA LEU A 175 -1.76 -10.34 10.73
C LEU A 175 -3.25 -10.69 10.87
N TYR A 176 -4.02 -10.45 9.83
CA TYR A 176 -5.40 -10.87 9.70
C TYR A 176 -5.54 -11.71 8.43
N GLU A 177 -5.72 -13.01 8.61
CA GLU A 177 -5.78 -14.02 7.56
C GLU A 177 -6.84 -15.06 7.94
N ASP A 178 -7.67 -15.50 7.00
CA ASP A 178 -8.74 -16.50 7.22
C ASP A 178 -9.61 -16.24 8.46
N ASP A 179 -9.97 -14.97 8.72
CA ASP A 179 -10.68 -14.52 9.92
C ASP A 179 -9.90 -14.73 11.25
N ALA A 180 -8.64 -15.12 11.18
CA ALA A 180 -7.75 -15.17 12.32
C ALA A 180 -7.01 -13.85 12.51
N PHE A 181 -6.91 -13.41 13.77
CA PHE A 181 -6.24 -12.19 14.15
C PHE A 181 -5.03 -12.53 15.02
N LEU A 182 -3.84 -12.26 14.52
CA LEU A 182 -2.58 -12.51 15.22
C LEU A 182 -1.77 -11.24 15.39
N TYR A 183 -1.42 -10.90 16.62
CA TYR A 183 -0.51 -9.80 16.90
C TYR A 183 0.92 -10.32 16.94
N ILE A 184 1.80 -9.78 16.07
CA ILE A 184 3.21 -10.19 15.97
C ILE A 184 4.11 -9.00 16.31
N GLY A 185 5.07 -9.23 17.18
CA GLY A 185 6.22 -8.36 17.38
C GLY A 185 6.10 -7.31 18.47
N ASN A 186 7.28 -6.96 18.97
CA ASN A 186 7.54 -5.93 19.97
C ASN A 186 8.81 -5.22 19.55
N GLY A 187 8.69 -4.20 18.72
CA GLY A 187 9.79 -3.25 18.47
C GLY A 187 9.70 -2.11 19.48
N GLU A 188 10.78 -1.79 20.19
CA GLU A 188 10.89 -0.50 20.87
C GLU A 188 11.10 0.57 19.80
N VAL A 189 10.31 1.63 19.84
CA VAL A 189 10.54 2.81 19.00
C VAL A 189 11.68 3.59 19.63
N LEU A 190 12.90 3.36 19.16
CA LEU A 190 14.09 4.06 19.65
C LEU A 190 14.14 5.52 19.16
N LYS A 191 13.64 5.80 17.98
CA LYS A 191 13.53 7.14 17.38
C LYS A 191 12.65 7.08 16.14
N GLU A 192 11.72 8.00 15.99
CA GLU A 192 11.01 8.15 14.71
C GLU A 192 11.91 8.88 13.71
N PHE A 193 12.19 8.22 12.60
CA PHE A 193 12.80 8.84 11.43
C PHE A 193 11.67 9.25 10.49
N HIS A 194 11.50 10.54 10.31
CA HIS A 194 10.65 11.05 9.24
C HIS A 194 11.43 10.91 7.94
N GLY A 195 11.10 9.89 7.15
CA GLY A 195 11.63 9.66 5.82
C GLY A 195 10.85 10.38 4.77
#